data_2dae5a4a7b9ede8b597b190aaa770ab2
#
_entry.id   2dae5a4a7b9ede8b597b190aaa770ab2
#
_cell.length_a   1.000
_cell.length_b   1.000
_cell.length_c   1.000
_cell.angle_alpha   90.00
_cell.angle_beta   90.00
_cell.angle_gamma   90.00
#
_symmetry.space_group_name_H-M   'P 1'
#
loop_
_entity.id
_entity.type
_entity.pdbx_description
1 polymer ?
#
loop_
_entity_poly.entity_id
_entity_poly.type
_entity_poly.pdbx_seq_one_letter_code
_entity_poly.pdbx_strand_id
1 'polypeptide(L)'
;PNKTGLPSSFHKTGSLRVGHTEVEEQWFTNILSRANHIGCEMHFVSKEEASIINPMMDFKNARNILYTPNDGHVDPTTVVTQLAQLAKKAGATVSNFNRVTDINILSSGEYEVVTEQGNIIAQHVVNAGGCFSPQVGAMVGSYVPLVNLQHQYLITDSHPEIAALATELPVTRDSIAASYIRQEGSGFLIGPYETRGSKPWALDGVDWSFDRELFEGDLERLMPWLER
;
A
#
# COMPACT_ATOMS: atom_id res chain seq x y z
N PRO A 1 2.42 -12.90 -14.43
CA PRO A 1 1.45 -12.91 -15.53
C PRO A 1 1.41 -14.26 -16.23
N ASN A 2 2.58 -14.82 -16.55
CA ASN A 2 2.69 -16.01 -17.39
C ASN A 2 2.07 -17.29 -16.79
N LYS A 3 1.90 -17.38 -15.47
CA LYS A 3 1.28 -18.54 -14.81
C LYS A 3 -0.24 -18.46 -14.70
N THR A 4 -0.79 -17.25 -14.73
CA THR A 4 -2.23 -17.02 -14.48
C THR A 4 -3.04 -16.78 -15.76
N GLY A 5 -2.37 -16.39 -16.86
CA GLY A 5 -3.00 -15.96 -18.11
C GLY A 5 -3.71 -14.59 -18.01
N LEU A 6 -3.53 -13.88 -16.90
CA LEU A 6 -4.09 -12.55 -16.68
C LEU A 6 -3.06 -11.47 -17.04
N PRO A 7 -3.51 -10.26 -17.46
CA PRO A 7 -2.60 -9.11 -17.66
C PRO A 7 -1.81 -8.81 -16.39
N SER A 8 -0.63 -8.24 -16.53
CA SER A 8 0.11 -7.78 -15.35
C SER A 8 -0.55 -6.53 -14.79
N SER A 9 -0.87 -6.56 -13.51
CA SER A 9 -1.27 -5.39 -12.72
C SER A 9 -0.08 -4.77 -11.98
N PHE A 10 1.11 -5.36 -12.14
CA PHE A 10 2.35 -4.93 -11.51
C PHE A 10 3.23 -4.18 -12.51
N HIS A 11 3.54 -2.94 -12.18
CA HIS A 11 4.49 -2.08 -12.88
C HIS A 11 5.85 -2.31 -12.25
N LYS A 12 6.69 -3.08 -12.94
CA LYS A 12 8.04 -3.38 -12.49
C LYS A 12 8.98 -2.21 -12.81
N THR A 13 8.91 -1.16 -12.03
CA THR A 13 9.70 0.06 -12.23
C THR A 13 10.99 0.08 -11.41
N GLY A 14 11.15 -0.85 -10.50
CA GLY A 14 12.13 -0.76 -9.43
C GLY A 14 11.71 0.20 -8.31
N SER A 15 12.50 0.24 -7.25
CA SER A 15 12.34 1.24 -6.19
C SER A 15 13.68 1.72 -5.65
N LEU A 16 13.72 3.00 -5.27
CA LEU A 16 14.84 3.65 -4.58
C LEU A 16 14.42 4.03 -3.15
N ARG A 17 15.32 3.80 -2.20
CA ARG A 17 15.22 4.32 -0.84
C ARG A 17 16.40 5.24 -0.60
N VAL A 18 16.11 6.49 -0.25
CA VAL A 18 17.12 7.53 -0.02
C VAL A 18 17.26 7.75 1.48
N GLY A 19 18.46 7.58 1.98
CA GLY A 19 18.84 7.84 3.38
C GLY A 19 19.84 8.99 3.48
N HIS A 20 19.72 9.75 4.56
CA HIS A 20 20.49 10.98 4.77
C HIS A 20 21.34 10.94 6.05
N THR A 21 21.08 9.98 6.92
CA THR A 21 21.75 9.85 8.22
C THR A 21 22.52 8.55 8.34
N GLU A 22 23.46 8.48 9.28
CA GLU A 22 24.22 7.28 9.59
C GLU A 22 23.33 6.16 10.15
N VAL A 23 22.29 6.52 10.92
CA VAL A 23 21.33 5.55 11.44
C VAL A 23 20.56 4.87 10.30
N GLU A 24 20.17 5.62 9.28
CA GLU A 24 19.51 5.09 8.10
C GLU A 24 20.44 4.22 7.25
N GLU A 25 21.73 4.58 7.16
CA GLU A 25 22.72 3.76 6.48
C GLU A 25 22.87 2.40 7.17
N GLN A 26 22.95 2.37 8.49
CA GLN A 26 22.99 1.13 9.27
C GLN A 26 21.70 0.32 9.10
N TRP A 27 20.56 0.98 9.09
CA TRP A 27 19.28 0.33 8.87
C TRP A 27 19.17 -0.27 7.46
N PHE A 28 19.61 0.44 6.43
CA PHE A 28 19.61 -0.06 5.04
C PHE A 28 20.59 -1.23 4.88
N THR A 29 21.74 -1.20 5.55
CA THR A 29 22.68 -2.33 5.60
C THR A 29 22.04 -3.58 6.19
N ASN A 30 21.25 -3.44 7.25
CA ASN A 30 20.50 -4.53 7.86
C ASN A 30 19.41 -5.05 6.92
N ILE A 31 18.68 -4.16 6.22
CA ILE A 31 17.68 -4.54 5.22
C ILE A 31 18.35 -5.35 4.10
N LEU A 32 19.48 -4.86 3.56
CA LEU A 32 20.23 -5.53 2.51
C LEU A 32 20.70 -6.93 2.91
N SER A 33 21.22 -7.07 4.14
CA SER A 33 21.62 -8.37 4.67
C SER A 33 20.45 -9.36 4.72
N ARG A 34 19.28 -8.92 5.16
CA ARG A 34 18.05 -9.74 5.21
C ARG A 34 17.54 -10.06 3.82
N ALA A 35 17.56 -9.09 2.90
CA ALA A 35 17.17 -9.27 1.50
C ALA A 35 18.02 -10.35 0.83
N ASN A 36 19.34 -10.31 1.00
CA ASN A 36 20.27 -11.31 0.47
C ASN A 36 19.97 -12.71 1.02
N HIS A 37 19.61 -12.82 2.31
CA HIS A 37 19.28 -14.11 2.94
C HIS A 37 18.03 -14.77 2.34
N ILE A 38 17.06 -13.98 1.93
CA ILE A 38 15.80 -14.48 1.31
C ILE A 38 15.83 -14.48 -0.23
N GLY A 39 16.98 -14.15 -0.85
CA GLY A 39 17.13 -14.11 -2.30
C GLY A 39 16.42 -12.92 -2.98
N CYS A 40 16.16 -11.84 -2.25
CA CYS A 40 15.62 -10.60 -2.82
C CYS A 40 16.78 -9.76 -3.38
N GLU A 41 16.73 -9.48 -4.68
CA GLU A 41 17.73 -8.64 -5.34
C GLU A 41 17.65 -7.19 -4.85
N MET A 42 18.71 -6.72 -4.24
CA MET A 42 18.81 -5.38 -3.67
C MET A 42 20.29 -5.00 -3.53
N HIS A 43 20.63 -3.75 -3.81
CA HIS A 43 22.02 -3.28 -3.67
C HIS A 43 22.09 -1.76 -3.47
N PHE A 44 23.18 -1.29 -2.90
CA PHE A 44 23.48 0.13 -2.87
C PHE A 44 23.90 0.61 -4.25
N VAL A 45 23.49 1.84 -4.59
CA VAL A 45 23.90 2.54 -5.81
C VAL A 45 24.54 3.88 -5.45
N SER A 46 25.44 4.35 -6.31
CA SER A 46 25.99 5.71 -6.21
C SER A 46 24.95 6.77 -6.54
N LYS A 47 25.25 8.03 -6.22
CA LYS A 47 24.39 9.17 -6.59
C LYS A 47 24.26 9.32 -8.10
N GLU A 48 25.34 9.08 -8.81
CA GLU A 48 25.42 9.11 -10.27
C GLU A 48 24.52 8.02 -10.89
N GLU A 49 24.60 6.79 -10.40
CA GLU A 49 23.74 5.70 -10.84
C GLU A 49 22.27 5.98 -10.50
N ALA A 50 21.97 6.48 -9.29
CA ALA A 50 20.62 6.86 -8.89
C ALA A 50 20.02 7.95 -9.79
N SER A 51 20.84 8.93 -10.21
CA SER A 51 20.42 10.00 -11.14
C SER A 51 20.18 9.48 -12.57
N ILE A 52 20.81 8.38 -12.96
CA ILE A 52 20.48 7.70 -14.22
C ILE A 52 19.17 6.93 -14.09
N ILE A 53 18.98 6.24 -12.96
CA ILE A 53 17.78 5.43 -12.68
C ILE A 53 16.53 6.33 -12.52
N ASN A 54 16.67 7.48 -11.84
CA ASN A 54 15.60 8.46 -11.67
C ASN A 54 16.15 9.88 -11.92
N PRO A 55 16.13 10.35 -13.17
CA PRO A 55 16.68 11.67 -13.54
C PRO A 55 15.85 12.86 -13.03
N MET A 56 14.67 12.62 -12.48
CA MET A 56 13.78 13.65 -11.95
C MET A 56 14.01 13.96 -10.46
N MET A 57 14.97 13.26 -9.81
CA MET A 57 15.29 13.43 -8.39
C MET A 57 16.70 13.96 -8.20
N ASP A 58 16.89 14.84 -7.21
CA ASP A 58 18.21 15.33 -6.78
C ASP A 58 18.76 14.49 -5.61
N PHE A 59 19.81 13.73 -5.87
CA PHE A 59 20.46 12.86 -4.88
C PHE A 59 21.71 13.47 -4.23
N LYS A 60 22.06 14.75 -4.50
CA LYS A 60 23.33 15.34 -4.02
C LYS A 60 23.51 15.28 -2.50
N ASN A 61 22.41 15.41 -1.74
CA ASN A 61 22.42 15.37 -0.29
C ASN A 61 22.19 13.96 0.30
N ALA A 62 21.96 12.95 -0.54
CA ALA A 62 21.83 11.57 -0.08
C ALA A 62 23.15 11.06 0.51
N ARG A 63 23.07 10.37 1.64
CA ARG A 63 24.21 9.65 2.24
C ARG A 63 24.33 8.25 1.65
N ASN A 64 23.21 7.58 1.47
CA ASN A 64 23.14 6.24 0.90
C ASN A 64 21.84 6.05 0.14
N ILE A 65 21.88 5.24 -0.89
CA ILE A 65 20.74 4.97 -1.74
C ILE A 65 20.66 3.47 -1.97
N LEU A 66 19.53 2.86 -1.63
CA LEU A 66 19.28 1.44 -1.79
C LEU A 66 18.32 1.23 -2.96
N TYR A 67 18.73 0.43 -3.94
CA TYR A 67 17.94 0.11 -5.12
C TYR A 67 17.45 -1.33 -5.09
N THR A 68 16.18 -1.52 -5.44
CA THR A 68 15.52 -2.81 -5.59
C THR A 68 14.96 -2.94 -7.01
N PRO A 69 15.67 -3.58 -7.95
CA PRO A 69 15.32 -3.57 -9.38
C PRO A 69 14.05 -4.35 -9.71
N ASN A 70 13.66 -5.29 -8.86
CA ASN A 70 12.48 -6.13 -9.06
C ASN A 70 11.24 -5.64 -8.31
N ASP A 71 11.31 -4.48 -7.67
CA ASP A 71 10.20 -3.79 -7.00
C ASP A 71 9.37 -2.97 -8.00
N GLY A 72 8.32 -2.33 -7.51
CA GLY A 72 7.44 -1.49 -8.31
C GLY A 72 6.14 -1.15 -7.58
N HIS A 73 5.10 -0.91 -8.35
CA HIS A 73 3.78 -0.62 -7.81
C HIS A 73 2.68 -1.40 -8.56
N VAL A 74 1.48 -1.37 -8.03
CA VAL A 74 0.32 -2.07 -8.60
C VAL A 74 -0.87 -1.12 -8.71
N ASP A 75 -1.77 -1.41 -9.65
CA ASP A 75 -3.14 -0.90 -9.59
C ASP A 75 -3.95 -1.74 -8.61
N PRO A 76 -4.42 -1.17 -7.48
CA PRO A 76 -5.09 -1.94 -6.44
C PRO A 76 -6.37 -2.62 -6.93
N THR A 77 -7.16 -1.95 -7.76
CA THR A 77 -8.43 -2.47 -8.27
C THR A 77 -8.21 -3.69 -9.15
N THR A 78 -7.24 -3.61 -10.05
CA THR A 78 -6.88 -4.71 -10.94
C THR A 78 -6.34 -5.90 -10.15
N VAL A 79 -5.47 -5.68 -9.17
CA VAL A 79 -4.92 -6.76 -8.32
C VAL A 79 -6.04 -7.49 -7.58
N VAL A 80 -6.93 -6.77 -6.89
CA VAL A 80 -8.03 -7.38 -6.13
C VAL A 80 -8.98 -8.16 -7.04
N THR A 81 -9.32 -7.60 -8.20
CA THR A 81 -10.18 -8.25 -9.18
C THR A 81 -9.55 -9.54 -9.70
N GLN A 82 -8.26 -9.51 -10.03
CA GLN A 82 -7.54 -10.69 -10.52
C GLN A 82 -7.41 -11.77 -9.45
N LEU A 83 -7.11 -11.39 -8.21
CA LEU A 83 -7.04 -12.35 -7.09
C LEU A 83 -8.40 -13.02 -6.85
N ALA A 84 -9.49 -12.27 -6.90
CA ALA A 84 -10.84 -12.82 -6.79
C ALA A 84 -11.16 -13.80 -7.94
N GLN A 85 -10.77 -13.47 -9.18
CA GLN A 85 -10.93 -14.38 -10.33
C GLN A 85 -10.12 -15.66 -10.17
N LEU A 86 -8.87 -15.57 -9.69
CA LEU A 86 -8.01 -16.72 -9.44
C LEU A 86 -8.57 -17.61 -8.33
N ALA A 87 -9.06 -17.00 -7.25
CA ALA A 87 -9.71 -17.72 -6.16
C ALA A 87 -10.93 -18.51 -6.68
N LYS A 88 -11.80 -17.88 -7.48
CA LYS A 88 -12.94 -18.55 -8.12
C LYS A 88 -12.50 -19.72 -9.02
N LYS A 89 -11.46 -19.53 -9.83
CA LYS A 89 -10.88 -20.61 -10.66
C LYS A 89 -10.34 -21.77 -9.82
N ALA A 90 -9.87 -21.49 -8.61
CA ALA A 90 -9.40 -22.50 -7.66
C ALA A 90 -10.52 -23.13 -6.83
N GLY A 91 -11.80 -22.80 -7.09
CA GLY A 91 -12.95 -23.39 -6.43
C GLY A 91 -13.49 -22.59 -5.23
N ALA A 92 -12.94 -21.40 -4.94
CA ALA A 92 -13.49 -20.56 -3.89
C ALA A 92 -14.78 -19.87 -4.34
N THR A 93 -15.71 -19.69 -3.40
CA THR A 93 -16.89 -18.84 -3.60
C THR A 93 -16.55 -17.42 -3.20
N VAL A 94 -16.84 -16.45 -4.06
CA VAL A 94 -16.70 -15.02 -3.78
C VAL A 94 -18.08 -14.38 -3.95
N SER A 95 -18.66 -13.95 -2.84
CA SER A 95 -19.98 -13.33 -2.78
C SER A 95 -19.83 -11.83 -2.58
N ASN A 96 -20.02 -11.06 -3.65
CA ASN A 96 -20.06 -9.61 -3.58
C ASN A 96 -21.45 -9.14 -3.15
N PHE A 97 -21.54 -7.93 -2.59
CA PHE A 97 -22.79 -7.34 -2.11
C PHE A 97 -23.53 -8.26 -1.13
N ASN A 98 -22.79 -8.95 -0.29
CA ASN A 98 -23.27 -9.87 0.73
C ASN A 98 -22.56 -9.59 2.04
N ARG A 99 -23.03 -8.54 2.74
CA ARG A 99 -22.43 -8.09 3.99
C ARG A 99 -22.65 -9.13 5.08
N VAL A 100 -21.59 -9.38 5.87
CA VAL A 100 -21.68 -10.10 7.13
C VAL A 100 -22.30 -9.16 8.18
N THR A 101 -23.39 -9.59 8.77
CA THR A 101 -24.15 -8.81 9.77
C THR A 101 -23.92 -9.29 11.19
N ASP A 102 -23.55 -10.57 11.37
CA ASP A 102 -23.22 -11.16 12.67
C ASP A 102 -22.39 -12.43 12.50
N ILE A 103 -21.73 -12.87 13.57
CA ILE A 103 -21.00 -14.14 13.63
C ILE A 103 -21.29 -14.83 14.96
N ASN A 104 -21.98 -15.95 14.92
CA ASN A 104 -22.33 -16.75 16.09
C ASN A 104 -21.36 -17.91 16.29
N ILE A 105 -20.90 -18.15 17.52
CA ILE A 105 -20.12 -19.31 17.88
C ILE A 105 -21.09 -20.41 18.29
N LEU A 106 -21.12 -21.51 17.55
CA LEU A 106 -22.01 -22.63 17.79
C LEU A 106 -21.47 -23.56 18.88
N SER A 107 -22.35 -24.36 19.49
CA SER A 107 -21.97 -25.34 20.51
C SER A 107 -21.05 -26.44 19.95
N SER A 108 -21.04 -26.66 18.64
CA SER A 108 -20.12 -27.54 17.93
C SER A 108 -18.68 -27.02 17.85
N GLY A 109 -18.48 -25.72 18.16
CA GLY A 109 -17.21 -25.00 17.94
C GLY A 109 -17.05 -24.41 16.54
N GLU A 110 -18.03 -24.61 15.68
CA GLU A 110 -18.10 -23.98 14.36
C GLU A 110 -18.66 -22.57 14.48
N TYR A 111 -18.57 -21.81 13.40
CA TYR A 111 -19.09 -20.44 13.29
C TYR A 111 -20.28 -20.42 12.33
N GLU A 112 -21.36 -19.78 12.75
CA GLU A 112 -22.43 -19.36 11.84
C GLU A 112 -22.18 -17.91 11.45
N VAL A 113 -21.77 -17.70 10.20
CA VAL A 113 -21.60 -16.37 9.63
C VAL A 113 -22.93 -15.94 9.03
N VAL A 114 -23.57 -14.97 9.66
CA VAL A 114 -24.86 -14.41 9.23
C VAL A 114 -24.61 -13.36 8.17
N THR A 115 -25.24 -13.48 7.03
CA THR A 115 -25.09 -12.53 5.93
C THR A 115 -26.44 -12.07 5.39
N GLU A 116 -26.46 -10.99 4.64
CA GLU A 116 -27.69 -10.46 4.01
C GLU A 116 -28.34 -11.43 3.03
N GLN A 117 -27.58 -12.41 2.51
CA GLN A 117 -28.07 -13.40 1.52
C GLN A 117 -28.17 -14.81 2.08
N GLY A 118 -28.05 -15.00 3.39
CA GLY A 118 -28.17 -16.29 4.07
C GLY A 118 -26.95 -16.60 4.95
N ASN A 119 -27.07 -17.67 5.76
CA ASN A 119 -26.06 -18.03 6.74
C ASN A 119 -25.09 -19.06 6.17
N ILE A 120 -23.83 -18.99 6.60
CA ILE A 120 -22.74 -19.90 6.20
C ILE A 120 -22.17 -20.52 7.47
N ILE A 121 -22.09 -21.85 7.51
CA ILE A 121 -21.39 -22.56 8.58
C ILE A 121 -19.93 -22.78 8.17
N ALA A 122 -19.01 -22.40 9.03
CA ALA A 122 -17.58 -22.49 8.78
C ALA A 122 -16.82 -22.99 10.02
N GLN A 123 -15.80 -23.80 9.80
CA GLN A 123 -14.89 -24.23 10.86
C GLN A 123 -13.93 -23.12 11.31
N HIS A 124 -13.57 -22.24 10.38
CA HIS A 124 -12.66 -21.12 10.60
C HIS A 124 -13.19 -19.86 9.91
N VAL A 125 -13.06 -18.72 10.58
CA VAL A 125 -13.36 -17.41 10.01
C VAL A 125 -12.10 -16.53 10.06
N VAL A 126 -11.77 -15.92 8.94
CA VAL A 126 -10.65 -14.98 8.85
C VAL A 126 -11.20 -13.57 8.70
N ASN A 127 -10.94 -12.72 9.68
CA ASN A 127 -11.30 -11.31 9.62
C ASN A 127 -10.26 -10.54 8.78
N ALA A 128 -10.60 -10.25 7.54
CA ALA A 128 -9.82 -9.42 6.62
C ALA A 128 -10.57 -8.12 6.28
N GLY A 129 -11.36 -7.59 7.22
CA GLY A 129 -12.29 -6.48 7.06
C GLY A 129 -11.65 -5.09 6.95
N GLY A 130 -10.30 -4.97 6.92
CA GLY A 130 -9.63 -3.68 6.79
C GLY A 130 -10.05 -2.69 7.87
N CYS A 131 -10.55 -1.52 7.49
CA CYS A 131 -11.04 -0.50 8.42
C CYS A 131 -12.25 -0.96 9.27
N PHE A 132 -13.01 -1.97 8.82
CA PHE A 132 -14.12 -2.57 9.55
C PHE A 132 -13.71 -3.68 10.51
N SER A 133 -12.42 -4.07 10.55
CA SER A 133 -11.95 -5.20 11.36
C SER A 133 -12.30 -5.11 12.84
N PRO A 134 -12.29 -3.92 13.51
CA PRO A 134 -12.74 -3.81 14.90
C PRO A 134 -14.21 -4.22 15.09
N GLN A 135 -15.09 -3.79 14.18
CA GLN A 135 -16.52 -4.08 14.23
C GLN A 135 -16.80 -5.56 13.95
N VAL A 136 -16.10 -6.16 12.97
CA VAL A 136 -16.20 -7.60 12.69
C VAL A 136 -15.65 -8.42 13.86
N GLY A 137 -14.53 -8.02 14.47
CA GLY A 137 -14.01 -8.68 15.66
C GLY A 137 -14.98 -8.65 16.85
N ALA A 138 -15.68 -7.53 17.03
CA ALA A 138 -16.66 -7.36 18.09
C ALA A 138 -17.84 -8.35 18.00
N MET A 139 -18.21 -8.82 16.80
CA MET A 139 -19.27 -9.83 16.59
C MET A 139 -18.98 -11.15 17.34
N VAL A 140 -17.71 -11.46 17.57
CA VAL A 140 -17.28 -12.67 18.32
C VAL A 140 -16.63 -12.31 19.66
N GLY A 141 -16.82 -11.08 20.15
CA GLY A 141 -16.23 -10.61 21.41
C GLY A 141 -14.72 -10.41 21.37
N SER A 142 -14.12 -10.35 20.19
CA SER A 142 -12.66 -10.13 20.00
C SER A 142 -12.36 -8.65 19.84
N TYR A 143 -11.41 -8.15 20.63
CA TYR A 143 -10.91 -6.78 20.49
C TYR A 143 -9.80 -6.71 19.45
N VAL A 144 -9.98 -5.92 18.40
CA VAL A 144 -8.97 -5.64 17.38
C VAL A 144 -8.43 -4.23 17.61
N PRO A 145 -7.17 -4.06 18.08
CA PRO A 145 -6.57 -2.77 18.38
C PRO A 145 -6.14 -2.04 17.11
N LEU A 146 -7.11 -1.47 16.40
CA LEU A 146 -6.90 -0.76 15.13
C LEU A 146 -7.53 0.62 15.23
N VAL A 147 -6.79 1.64 14.74
CA VAL A 147 -7.27 3.00 14.57
C VAL A 147 -7.09 3.39 13.11
N ASN A 148 -8.16 3.85 12.49
CA ASN A 148 -8.12 4.37 11.13
C ASN A 148 -7.55 5.79 11.13
N LEU A 149 -6.63 6.08 10.20
CA LEU A 149 -6.04 7.39 10.01
C LEU A 149 -6.32 7.88 8.59
N GLN A 150 -6.63 9.17 8.46
CA GLN A 150 -6.69 9.81 7.16
C GLN A 150 -5.27 9.98 6.63
N HIS A 151 -5.04 9.47 5.42
CA HIS A 151 -3.80 9.64 4.69
C HIS A 151 -4.08 10.37 3.39
N GLN A 152 -3.24 11.35 3.05
CA GLN A 152 -3.39 12.16 1.84
C GLN A 152 -2.22 11.91 0.90
N TYR A 153 -2.46 12.14 -0.37
CA TYR A 153 -1.44 12.26 -1.39
C TYR A 153 -1.82 13.38 -2.35
N LEU A 154 -0.83 13.90 -3.06
CA LEU A 154 -0.97 14.89 -4.11
C LEU A 154 -0.66 14.24 -5.45
N ILE A 155 -1.43 14.57 -6.49
CA ILE A 155 -1.08 14.28 -7.89
C ILE A 155 -0.79 15.61 -8.57
N THR A 156 0.39 15.72 -9.18
CA THR A 156 0.79 16.92 -9.94
C THR A 156 0.16 16.94 -11.33
N ASP A 157 0.13 18.08 -11.93
CA ASP A 157 -0.14 18.21 -13.36
C ASP A 157 0.95 17.52 -14.20
N SER A 158 0.65 17.33 -15.48
CA SER A 158 1.58 16.75 -16.45
C SER A 158 2.82 17.61 -16.62
N HIS A 159 3.99 16.97 -16.64
CA HIS A 159 5.27 17.62 -16.88
C HIS A 159 5.91 17.13 -18.19
N PRO A 160 6.36 18.02 -19.09
CA PRO A 160 6.88 17.63 -20.41
C PRO A 160 8.07 16.67 -20.35
N GLU A 161 8.97 16.84 -19.37
CA GLU A 161 10.14 15.95 -19.21
C GLU A 161 9.73 14.55 -18.80
N ILE A 162 8.71 14.40 -17.93
CA ILE A 162 8.18 13.09 -17.55
C ILE A 162 7.47 12.44 -18.74
N ALA A 163 6.69 13.23 -19.50
CA ALA A 163 6.01 12.75 -20.70
C ALA A 163 6.99 12.26 -21.79
N ALA A 164 8.21 12.78 -21.82
CA ALA A 164 9.26 12.41 -22.77
C ALA A 164 10.06 11.16 -22.36
N LEU A 165 9.89 10.65 -21.16
CA LEU A 165 10.63 9.47 -20.68
C LEU A 165 10.23 8.21 -21.45
N ALA A 166 11.24 7.42 -21.84
CA ALA A 166 11.02 6.15 -22.54
C ALA A 166 10.54 5.03 -21.61
N THR A 167 10.81 5.16 -20.31
CA THR A 167 10.46 4.16 -19.28
C THR A 167 9.87 4.84 -18.08
N GLU A 168 8.97 4.14 -17.41
CA GLU A 168 8.36 4.60 -16.16
C GLU A 168 9.40 4.70 -15.04
N LEU A 169 9.33 5.76 -14.24
CA LEU A 169 10.26 6.04 -13.15
C LEU A 169 10.08 5.07 -11.97
N PRO A 170 11.15 4.73 -11.24
CA PRO A 170 11.06 3.90 -10.05
C PRO A 170 10.31 4.63 -8.93
N VAL A 171 9.63 3.84 -8.09
CA VAL A 171 9.08 4.36 -6.83
C VAL A 171 10.24 4.83 -5.95
N THR A 172 10.23 6.08 -5.53
CA THR A 172 11.28 6.62 -4.65
C THR A 172 10.70 6.94 -3.28
N ARG A 173 11.41 6.55 -2.23
CA ARG A 173 11.11 6.89 -0.84
C ARG A 173 12.26 7.68 -0.27
N ASP A 174 11.96 8.90 0.19
CA ASP A 174 12.91 9.80 0.82
C ASP A 174 12.57 9.98 2.30
N SER A 175 13.55 9.82 3.16
CA SER A 175 13.35 9.86 4.61
C SER A 175 13.20 11.29 5.16
N ILE A 176 13.85 12.30 4.55
CA ILE A 176 13.71 13.72 4.96
C ILE A 176 12.33 14.22 4.54
N ALA A 177 11.96 13.99 3.29
CA ALA A 177 10.62 14.33 2.81
C ALA A 177 9.53 13.47 3.50
N ALA A 178 9.93 12.38 4.18
CA ALA A 178 9.03 11.41 4.77
C ALA A 178 7.93 10.97 3.78
N SER A 179 8.29 10.83 2.51
CA SER A 179 7.34 10.65 1.40
C SER A 179 7.73 9.49 0.52
N TYR A 180 6.72 8.89 -0.12
CA TYR A 180 6.92 8.11 -1.33
C TYR A 180 6.50 8.95 -2.54
N ILE A 181 7.24 8.80 -3.61
CA ILE A 181 7.02 9.50 -4.88
C ILE A 181 7.03 8.45 -5.98
N ARG A 182 6.04 8.47 -6.85
CA ARG A 182 6.00 7.64 -8.04
C ARG A 182 5.44 8.40 -9.23
N GLN A 183 5.75 7.95 -10.41
CA GLN A 183 5.11 8.47 -11.61
C GLN A 183 3.63 8.10 -11.62
N GLU A 184 2.79 9.07 -12.01
CA GLU A 184 1.37 8.91 -12.28
C GLU A 184 1.04 9.57 -13.61
N GLY A 185 0.85 8.78 -14.65
CA GLY A 185 0.75 9.31 -16.02
C GLY A 185 1.99 10.10 -16.43
N SER A 186 1.83 11.38 -16.72
CA SER A 186 2.93 12.31 -17.05
C SER A 186 3.28 13.25 -15.89
N GLY A 187 2.85 12.97 -14.69
CA GLY A 187 3.15 13.71 -13.46
C GLY A 187 3.64 12.80 -12.34
N PHE A 188 3.58 13.29 -11.12
CA PHE A 188 3.93 12.55 -9.90
C PHE A 188 2.72 12.36 -9.00
N LEU A 189 2.67 11.22 -8.34
CA LEU A 189 1.93 11.02 -7.12
C LEU A 189 2.93 11.12 -5.95
N ILE A 190 2.67 12.03 -5.02
CA ILE A 190 3.49 12.31 -3.84
C ILE A 190 2.64 12.02 -2.61
N GLY A 191 3.03 11.04 -1.82
CA GLY A 191 2.33 10.62 -0.60
C GLY A 191 3.20 10.79 0.64
N PRO A 192 3.09 11.93 1.34
CA PRO A 192 3.80 12.16 2.59
C PRO A 192 3.26 11.28 3.71
N TYR A 193 4.15 10.69 4.50
CA TYR A 193 3.81 10.06 5.77
C TYR A 193 3.82 11.13 6.86
N GLU A 194 2.66 11.63 7.19
CA GLU A 194 2.48 12.68 8.20
C GLU A 194 2.86 12.15 9.59
N THR A 195 4.08 12.43 10.05
CA THR A 195 4.56 12.00 11.38
C THR A 195 3.94 12.82 12.51
N ARG A 196 3.28 13.94 12.18
CA ARG A 196 2.50 14.79 13.09
C ARG A 196 1.27 15.28 12.34
N GLY A 197 0.14 15.35 13.03
CA GLY A 197 -1.09 15.88 12.45
C GLY A 197 -1.95 14.89 11.69
N SER A 198 -1.56 13.61 11.62
CA SER A 198 -2.47 12.56 11.10
C SER A 198 -3.78 12.60 11.87
N LYS A 199 -4.90 12.61 11.14
CA LYS A 199 -6.24 12.69 11.73
C LYS A 199 -6.80 11.28 11.92
N PRO A 200 -7.12 10.86 13.16
CA PRO A 200 -7.92 9.65 13.38
C PRO A 200 -9.30 9.82 12.74
N TRP A 201 -9.83 8.71 12.26
CA TRP A 201 -11.11 8.67 11.59
C TRP A 201 -11.94 7.48 12.09
N ALA A 202 -13.25 7.70 12.24
CA ALA A 202 -14.23 6.68 12.64
C ALA A 202 -13.84 5.92 13.92
N LEU A 203 -13.50 6.66 14.99
CA LEU A 203 -13.10 6.08 16.28
C LEU A 203 -14.20 5.22 16.92
N ASP A 204 -15.47 5.56 16.68
CA ASP A 204 -16.64 4.83 17.16
C ASP A 204 -17.15 3.75 16.19
N GLY A 205 -16.36 3.47 15.15
CA GLY A 205 -16.68 2.52 14.07
C GLY A 205 -16.92 3.21 12.73
N VAL A 206 -16.66 2.46 11.67
CA VAL A 206 -16.88 2.89 10.29
C VAL A 206 -18.33 2.65 9.91
N ASP A 207 -19.00 3.61 9.27
CA ASP A 207 -20.33 3.37 8.72
C ASP A 207 -20.28 2.24 7.68
N TRP A 208 -21.19 1.29 7.78
CA TRP A 208 -21.22 0.13 6.87
C TRP A 208 -21.49 0.48 5.40
N SER A 209 -21.99 1.68 5.14
CA SER A 209 -22.16 2.20 3.77
C SER A 209 -20.90 2.82 3.19
N PHE A 210 -19.85 3.04 3.99
CA PHE A 210 -18.60 3.64 3.52
C PHE A 210 -17.95 2.79 2.42
N ASP A 211 -17.85 3.34 1.22
CA ASP A 211 -17.23 2.70 0.05
C ASP A 211 -16.56 3.75 -0.83
N ARG A 212 -15.25 3.65 -0.98
CA ARG A 212 -14.44 4.45 -1.93
C ARG A 212 -14.65 5.97 -1.85
N GLU A 213 -15.03 6.45 -0.69
CA GLU A 213 -15.16 7.88 -0.46
C GLU A 213 -13.78 8.52 -0.30
N LEU A 214 -13.61 9.69 -0.90
CA LEU A 214 -12.45 10.54 -0.68
C LEU A 214 -12.83 11.62 0.32
N PHE A 215 -11.96 11.84 1.30
CA PHE A 215 -12.09 12.98 2.19
C PHE A 215 -11.69 14.27 1.47
N GLU A 216 -12.21 15.40 1.92
CA GLU A 216 -11.78 16.70 1.46
C GLU A 216 -10.27 16.87 1.69
N GLY A 217 -9.56 17.34 0.67
CA GLY A 217 -8.11 17.55 0.71
C GLY A 217 -7.76 18.69 1.69
N ASP A 218 -6.72 18.48 2.47
CA ASP A 218 -6.20 19.46 3.43
C ASP A 218 -4.76 19.82 3.02
N LEU A 219 -4.66 20.75 2.07
CA LEU A 219 -3.36 21.16 1.53
C LEU A 219 -2.47 21.82 2.58
N GLU A 220 -3.05 22.62 3.49
CA GLU A 220 -2.29 23.25 4.58
C GLU A 220 -1.58 22.21 5.45
N ARG A 221 -2.23 21.07 5.70
CA ARG A 221 -1.65 19.95 6.44
C ARG A 221 -0.52 19.27 5.66
N LEU A 222 -0.60 19.24 4.32
CA LEU A 222 0.45 18.64 3.47
C LEU A 222 1.66 19.55 3.25
N MET A 223 1.49 20.87 3.22
CA MET A 223 2.55 21.83 2.87
C MET A 223 3.87 21.61 3.60
N PRO A 224 3.91 21.38 4.93
CA PRO A 224 5.17 21.15 5.66
C PRO A 224 5.98 19.93 5.17
N TRP A 225 5.36 19.04 4.42
CA TRP A 225 5.97 17.84 3.86
C TRP A 225 6.36 18.00 2.40
N LEU A 226 5.64 18.87 1.67
CA LEU A 226 5.91 19.17 0.26
C LEU A 226 7.08 20.16 0.10
N GLU A 227 7.39 20.95 1.12
CA GLU A 227 8.48 21.96 1.13
C GLU A 227 9.85 21.36 1.55
N ARG A 228 9.93 20.07 1.81
CA ARG A 228 11.16 19.35 2.23
C ARG A 228 11.92 18.78 1.06
#